data_f5380e28b3585e0764df47644bbf106c
#
_entry.id   f5380e28b3585e0764df47644bbf106c
#
_cell.length_a   1.000
_cell.length_b   1.000
_cell.length_c   1.000
_cell.angle_alpha   90.00
_cell.angle_beta   90.00
_cell.angle_gamma   90.00
#
_symmetry.space_group_name_H-M   'P 1'
#
loop_
_entity.id
_entity.type
_entity.pdbx_description
1 polymer ?
#
loop_
_entity_poly.entity_id
_entity_poly.type
_entity_poly.pdbx_seq_one_letter_code
_entity_poly.pdbx_strand_id
1 'polypeptide(L)'
;MTMSVRFRIAALSTSLLLSSLATAASAEERCSNASLVGSYAFQVDGANISAPLPGGPGPFAAVGRNTYDGKGGMQGTIVISSNGVIINATYAGTYSVDADCTGVKSATLNVGATVDFSFVIDDDLREIRMIVSDPGFAVSGSARKLSTDAKSKE
;
A
#
# COMPACT_ATOMS: atom_id res chain seq x y z
N MET A 1 -41.58 -42.69 -74.13
CA MET A 1 -40.91 -43.38 -72.97
C MET A 1 -39.81 -42.43 -72.46
N THR A 2 -40.17 -41.54 -71.53
CA THR A 2 -39.29 -40.49 -71.07
C THR A 2 -39.17 -40.64 -69.54
N MET A 3 -38.02 -41.00 -69.15
CA MET A 3 -37.66 -41.31 -67.72
C MET A 3 -37.16 -40.01 -67.09
N SER A 4 -37.94 -39.46 -66.16
CA SER A 4 -37.57 -38.23 -65.43
C SER A 4 -36.80 -38.55 -64.13
N VAL A 5 -35.52 -38.21 -64.08
CA VAL A 5 -34.68 -38.39 -62.91
C VAL A 5 -34.81 -37.13 -62.05
N ARG A 6 -35.37 -37.29 -60.85
CA ARG A 6 -35.43 -36.19 -59.84
C ARG A 6 -34.23 -36.23 -58.97
N PHE A 7 -33.34 -35.25 -59.12
CA PHE A 7 -32.21 -34.99 -58.18
C PHE A 7 -32.75 -34.31 -56.90
N ARG A 8 -32.53 -34.97 -55.79
CA ARG A 8 -32.79 -34.38 -54.49
C ARG A 8 -31.49 -33.77 -53.97
N ILE A 9 -31.41 -32.45 -53.86
CA ILE A 9 -30.30 -31.75 -53.23
C ILE A 9 -30.59 -31.74 -51.74
N ALA A 10 -29.74 -32.45 -50.97
CA ALA A 10 -29.71 -32.38 -49.51
C ALA A 10 -28.84 -31.20 -49.09
N ALA A 11 -29.44 -30.19 -48.50
CA ALA A 11 -28.73 -29.04 -47.90
C ALA A 11 -28.16 -29.46 -46.52
N LEU A 12 -26.84 -29.64 -46.41
CA LEU A 12 -26.17 -29.75 -45.12
C LEU A 12 -26.00 -28.34 -44.51
N SER A 13 -26.77 -28.08 -43.48
CA SER A 13 -26.61 -26.88 -42.63
C SER A 13 -25.50 -27.11 -41.64
N THR A 14 -24.32 -26.55 -41.89
CA THR A 14 -23.19 -26.58 -40.96
C THR A 14 -23.36 -25.39 -39.99
N SER A 15 -23.83 -25.68 -38.77
CA SER A 15 -23.89 -24.70 -37.67
C SER A 15 -22.51 -24.53 -37.08
N LEU A 16 -21.83 -23.40 -37.37
CA LEU A 16 -20.60 -22.99 -36.68
C LEU A 16 -20.98 -22.45 -35.27
N LEU A 17 -20.72 -23.26 -34.26
CA LEU A 17 -20.73 -22.80 -32.87
C LEU A 17 -19.45 -21.96 -32.63
N LEU A 18 -19.57 -20.63 -32.69
CA LEU A 18 -18.54 -19.71 -32.17
C LEU A 18 -18.56 -19.81 -30.64
N SER A 19 -17.65 -20.62 -30.08
CA SER A 19 -17.34 -20.58 -28.64
C SER A 19 -16.54 -19.30 -28.37
N SER A 20 -17.19 -18.25 -27.86
CA SER A 20 -16.52 -17.08 -27.30
C SER A 20 -15.81 -17.49 -26.00
N LEU A 21 -14.49 -17.73 -26.07
CA LEU A 21 -13.65 -17.73 -24.89
C LEU A 21 -13.64 -16.31 -24.33
N ALA A 22 -14.44 -16.08 -23.30
CA ALA A 22 -14.29 -14.91 -22.44
C ALA A 22 -12.98 -15.13 -21.67
N THR A 23 -11.88 -14.55 -22.13
CA THR A 23 -10.67 -14.37 -21.31
C THR A 23 -11.06 -13.43 -20.20
N ALA A 24 -11.28 -13.98 -18.99
CA ALA A 24 -11.29 -13.20 -17.78
C ALA A 24 -9.90 -12.55 -17.70
N ALA A 25 -9.80 -11.26 -18.00
CA ALA A 25 -8.64 -10.46 -17.70
C ALA A 25 -8.52 -10.46 -16.17
N SER A 26 -7.63 -11.30 -15.62
CA SER A 26 -7.19 -11.16 -14.25
C SER A 26 -6.63 -9.75 -14.15
N ALA A 27 -7.24 -8.88 -13.34
CA ALA A 27 -6.60 -7.65 -12.95
C ALA A 27 -5.29 -8.07 -12.30
N GLU A 28 -4.18 -7.78 -12.96
CA GLU A 28 -2.85 -8.09 -12.44
C GLU A 28 -2.72 -7.31 -11.14
N GLU A 29 -2.53 -8.03 -10.02
CA GLU A 29 -2.32 -7.40 -8.72
C GLU A 29 -1.05 -6.56 -8.81
N ARG A 30 -1.21 -5.24 -8.91
CA ARG A 30 -0.08 -4.32 -9.05
C ARG A 30 0.73 -4.23 -7.76
N CYS A 31 0.09 -4.39 -6.61
CA CYS A 31 0.68 -4.28 -5.29
C CYS A 31 0.29 -5.42 -4.36
N SER A 32 1.14 -5.65 -3.38
CA SER A 32 0.93 -6.57 -2.25
C SER A 32 1.85 -6.18 -1.10
N ASN A 33 1.78 -6.87 0.03
CA ASN A 33 2.71 -6.66 1.14
C ASN A 33 4.18 -6.74 0.71
N ALA A 34 4.52 -7.60 -0.24
CA ALA A 34 5.87 -7.74 -0.78
C ALA A 34 6.38 -6.48 -1.51
N SER A 35 5.50 -5.60 -1.96
CA SER A 35 5.87 -4.32 -2.57
C SER A 35 6.60 -3.38 -1.61
N LEU A 36 6.40 -3.55 -0.30
CA LEU A 36 7.01 -2.70 0.73
C LEU A 36 8.22 -3.32 1.43
N VAL A 37 8.81 -4.39 0.91
CA VAL A 37 10.01 -4.98 1.54
C VAL A 37 11.18 -3.99 1.58
N GLY A 38 11.85 -3.87 2.74
CA GLY A 38 13.05 -3.06 2.93
C GLY A 38 12.87 -1.86 3.85
N SER A 39 13.84 -0.95 3.83
CA SER A 39 13.89 0.22 4.71
C SER A 39 13.45 1.49 3.99
N TYR A 40 12.74 2.33 4.72
CA TYR A 40 12.22 3.62 4.26
C TYR A 40 12.52 4.72 5.28
N ALA A 41 13.03 5.85 4.84
CA ALA A 41 13.03 7.07 5.62
C ALA A 41 11.68 7.76 5.47
N PHE A 42 11.12 8.27 6.55
CA PHE A 42 9.83 8.96 6.51
C PHE A 42 9.87 10.30 7.25
N GLN A 43 8.97 11.17 6.84
CA GLN A 43 8.62 12.40 7.50
C GLN A 43 7.11 12.57 7.48
N VAL A 44 6.55 13.04 8.59
CA VAL A 44 5.15 13.45 8.70
C VAL A 44 5.07 14.75 9.46
N ASP A 45 4.11 15.59 9.12
CA ASP A 45 3.85 16.87 9.77
C ASP A 45 2.37 17.23 9.74
N GLY A 46 1.98 18.18 10.61
CA GLY A 46 0.60 18.62 10.75
C GLY A 46 0.30 19.13 12.15
N ALA A 47 -0.82 18.68 12.70
CA ALA A 47 -1.25 19.05 14.03
C ALA A 47 -1.82 17.88 14.83
N ASN A 48 -1.49 17.83 16.11
CA ASN A 48 -2.27 17.12 17.12
C ASN A 48 -3.46 18.00 17.53
N ILE A 49 -4.67 17.56 17.27
CA ILE A 49 -5.89 18.31 17.58
C ILE A 49 -6.37 17.99 19.00
N SER A 50 -6.39 16.70 19.38
CA SER A 50 -6.92 16.25 20.66
C SER A 50 -6.35 14.92 21.15
N ALA A 51 -5.38 14.32 20.44
CA ALA A 51 -4.79 13.06 20.89
C ALA A 51 -3.99 13.23 22.19
N PRO A 52 -3.99 12.23 23.09
CA PRO A 52 -3.35 12.34 24.41
C PRO A 52 -1.83 12.12 24.34
N LEU A 53 -1.13 12.99 23.60
CA LEU A 53 0.33 12.97 23.52
C LEU A 53 0.95 13.98 24.50
N PRO A 54 2.17 13.73 24.98
CA PRO A 54 2.96 14.76 25.66
C PRO A 54 3.04 16.03 24.80
N GLY A 55 2.91 17.19 25.44
CA GLY A 55 2.81 18.49 24.75
C GLY A 55 1.38 18.94 24.44
N GLY A 56 0.41 18.02 24.47
CA GLY A 56 -1.01 18.33 24.21
C GLY A 56 -1.28 18.74 22.76
N PRO A 57 -2.46 19.35 22.50
CA PRO A 57 -2.81 19.86 21.17
C PRO A 57 -1.85 20.93 20.68
N GLY A 58 -1.52 20.89 19.39
CA GLY A 58 -0.62 21.84 18.77
C GLY A 58 0.12 21.30 17.55
N PRO A 59 1.14 22.01 17.06
CA PRO A 59 1.96 21.57 15.93
C PRO A 59 2.61 20.22 16.20
N PHE A 60 2.63 19.38 15.16
CA PHE A 60 3.17 18.03 15.20
C PHE A 60 4.11 17.82 14.00
N ALA A 61 5.29 17.24 14.27
CA ALA A 61 6.18 16.76 13.24
C ALA A 61 6.92 15.53 13.72
N ALA A 62 7.22 14.60 12.81
CA ALA A 62 8.04 13.45 13.14
C ALA A 62 8.87 12.99 11.94
N VAL A 63 10.04 12.44 12.26
CA VAL A 63 10.92 11.79 11.28
C VAL A 63 11.37 10.44 11.82
N GLY A 64 11.65 9.51 10.92
CA GLY A 64 12.10 8.21 11.35
C GLY A 64 12.46 7.27 10.22
N ARG A 65 12.66 6.02 10.60
CA ARG A 65 12.95 4.93 9.68
C ARG A 65 12.03 3.76 9.95
N ASN A 66 11.37 3.30 8.90
CA ASN A 66 10.62 2.04 8.84
C ASN A 66 11.46 0.93 8.23
N THR A 67 11.28 -0.29 8.69
CA THR A 67 11.69 -1.50 7.99
C THR A 67 10.47 -2.41 7.86
N TYR A 68 10.13 -2.77 6.63
CA TYR A 68 9.03 -3.65 6.27
C TYR A 68 9.57 -5.03 5.87
N ASP A 69 8.96 -6.10 6.36
CA ASP A 69 9.39 -7.49 6.12
C ASP A 69 8.84 -8.10 4.80
N GLY A 70 7.95 -7.40 4.12
CA GLY A 70 7.26 -7.89 2.91
C GLY A 70 6.12 -8.86 3.19
N LYS A 71 5.82 -9.15 4.46
CA LYS A 71 4.80 -10.13 4.88
C LYS A 71 3.70 -9.54 5.75
N GLY A 72 3.78 -8.25 6.08
CA GLY A 72 2.80 -7.53 6.88
C GLY A 72 3.34 -7.09 8.24
N GLY A 73 4.59 -7.37 8.57
CA GLY A 73 5.27 -6.91 9.77
C GLY A 73 6.15 -5.69 9.50
N MET A 74 6.18 -4.74 10.44
CA MET A 74 7.06 -3.58 10.37
C MET A 74 7.63 -3.22 11.73
N GLN A 75 8.79 -2.55 11.71
CA GLN A 75 9.43 -1.97 12.89
C GLN A 75 10.20 -0.73 12.51
N GLY A 76 10.51 0.12 13.49
CA GLY A 76 11.26 1.32 13.21
C GLY A 76 11.64 2.16 14.42
N THR A 77 12.21 3.31 14.09
CA THR A 77 12.57 4.37 15.04
C THR A 77 11.91 5.67 14.62
N ILE A 78 11.54 6.50 15.58
CA ILE A 78 10.87 7.77 15.34
C ILE A 78 11.34 8.82 16.36
N VAL A 79 11.53 10.03 15.89
CA VAL A 79 11.64 11.23 16.70
C VAL A 79 10.44 12.10 16.43
N ILE A 80 9.71 12.43 17.46
CA ILE A 80 8.47 13.21 17.39
C ILE A 80 8.70 14.57 18.06
N SER A 81 8.25 15.64 17.44
CA SER A 81 8.04 16.94 18.06
C SER A 81 6.53 17.17 18.19
N SER A 82 6.01 17.09 19.41
CA SER A 82 4.60 17.34 19.72
C SER A 82 4.48 18.63 20.51
N ASN A 83 4.03 19.70 19.86
CA ASN A 83 3.91 21.05 20.44
C ASN A 83 5.17 21.47 21.23
N GLY A 84 6.37 21.20 20.66
CA GLY A 84 7.67 21.51 21.25
C GLY A 84 8.23 20.44 22.20
N VAL A 85 7.47 19.43 22.58
CA VAL A 85 7.98 18.30 23.38
C VAL A 85 8.60 17.26 22.44
N ILE A 86 9.86 16.90 22.69
CA ILE A 86 10.59 15.89 21.89
C ILE A 86 10.45 14.52 22.52
N ILE A 87 10.02 13.54 21.69
CA ILE A 87 9.84 12.14 22.09
C ILE A 87 10.68 11.28 21.16
N ASN A 88 11.59 10.48 21.72
CA ASN A 88 12.33 9.45 20.99
C ASN A 88 11.71 8.10 21.30
N ALA A 89 11.33 7.35 20.27
CA ALA A 89 10.70 6.06 20.43
C ALA A 89 11.17 5.05 19.37
N THR A 90 11.01 3.78 19.73
CA THR A 90 10.97 2.66 18.79
C THR A 90 9.53 2.20 18.66
N TYR A 91 9.21 1.51 17.59
CA TYR A 91 7.90 0.92 17.40
C TYR A 91 7.97 -0.38 16.60
N ALA A 92 6.94 -1.19 16.78
CA ALA A 92 6.65 -2.36 15.97
C ALA A 92 5.17 -2.33 15.59
N GLY A 93 4.81 -3.01 14.51
CA GLY A 93 3.43 -3.02 14.07
C GLY A 93 3.19 -3.89 12.87
N THR A 94 2.01 -3.73 12.29
CA THR A 94 1.55 -4.48 11.14
C THR A 94 1.15 -3.53 10.00
N TYR A 95 1.12 -4.06 8.78
CA TYR A 95 0.60 -3.36 7.62
C TYR A 95 -0.09 -4.33 6.65
N SER A 96 -0.94 -3.80 5.79
CA SER A 96 -1.61 -4.51 4.71
C SER A 96 -1.62 -3.63 3.47
N VAL A 97 -1.34 -4.21 2.32
CA VAL A 97 -1.36 -3.56 1.00
C VAL A 97 -2.37 -4.25 0.12
N ASP A 98 -3.30 -3.48 -0.43
CA ASP A 98 -4.31 -3.93 -1.37
C ASP A 98 -3.78 -3.92 -2.82
N ALA A 99 -4.44 -4.66 -3.71
CA ALA A 99 -4.02 -4.82 -5.10
C ALA A 99 -3.99 -3.49 -5.90
N ASP A 100 -4.72 -2.47 -5.46
CA ASP A 100 -4.76 -1.12 -6.04
C ASP A 100 -3.66 -0.18 -5.52
N CYS A 101 -2.71 -0.71 -4.72
CA CYS A 101 -1.60 0.01 -4.10
C CYS A 101 -2.00 0.95 -2.95
N THR A 102 -3.22 0.86 -2.45
CA THR A 102 -3.59 1.46 -1.17
C THR A 102 -3.26 0.51 -0.02
N GLY A 103 -3.29 1.01 1.21
CA GLY A 103 -3.06 0.15 2.37
C GLY A 103 -3.25 0.87 3.69
N VAL A 104 -3.14 0.08 4.75
CA VAL A 104 -3.22 0.55 6.14
C VAL A 104 -2.03 0.02 6.93
N LYS A 105 -1.65 0.73 7.97
CA LYS A 105 -0.64 0.27 8.94
C LYS A 105 -0.97 0.75 10.34
N SER A 106 -0.62 -0.07 11.32
CA SER A 106 -0.76 0.21 12.76
C SER A 106 0.59 0.07 13.44
N ALA A 107 1.04 1.10 14.12
CA ALA A 107 2.33 1.17 14.80
C ALA A 107 2.13 1.38 16.31
N THR A 108 2.66 0.47 17.12
CA THR A 108 2.68 0.60 18.59
C THR A 108 4.06 1.04 19.03
N LEU A 109 4.14 2.22 19.62
CA LEU A 109 5.36 2.80 20.16
C LEU A 109 5.69 2.18 21.51
N ASN A 110 6.99 2.08 21.83
CA ASN A 110 7.47 1.59 23.14
C ASN A 110 7.10 2.49 24.33
N VAL A 111 6.55 3.67 24.05
CA VAL A 111 5.97 4.59 25.05
C VAL A 111 4.46 4.36 25.27
N GLY A 112 3.89 3.31 24.70
CA GLY A 112 2.52 2.84 24.95
C GLY A 112 1.44 3.45 24.04
N ALA A 113 1.80 4.29 23.06
CA ALA A 113 0.84 4.84 22.08
C ALA A 113 0.77 3.95 20.85
N THR A 114 -0.43 3.75 20.30
CA THR A 114 -0.64 3.13 18.98
C THR A 114 -1.16 4.20 18.02
N VAL A 115 -0.68 4.18 16.79
CA VAL A 115 -1.04 5.14 15.74
C VAL A 115 -1.34 4.37 14.46
N ASP A 116 -2.49 4.66 13.87
CA ASP A 116 -2.96 4.07 12.63
C ASP A 116 -2.79 5.04 11.45
N PHE A 117 -2.49 4.47 10.30
CA PHE A 117 -2.29 5.22 9.07
C PHE A 117 -3.01 4.58 7.90
N SER A 118 -3.53 5.40 7.01
CA SER A 118 -3.87 5.01 5.65
C SER A 118 -2.80 5.53 4.70
N PHE A 119 -2.49 4.78 3.65
CA PHE A 119 -1.44 5.15 2.71
C PHE A 119 -1.73 4.70 1.28
N VAL A 120 -0.99 5.29 0.35
CA VAL A 120 -0.90 4.87 -1.04
C VAL A 120 0.57 4.76 -1.44
N ILE A 121 0.90 3.74 -2.24
CA ILE A 121 2.24 3.53 -2.79
C ILE A 121 2.24 4.12 -4.21
N ASP A 122 3.29 4.84 -4.59
CA ASP A 122 3.44 5.39 -5.93
C ASP A 122 3.77 4.31 -6.98
N ASP A 123 3.67 4.68 -8.26
CA ASP A 123 3.78 3.75 -9.39
C ASP A 123 5.15 3.09 -9.51
N ASP A 124 6.22 3.69 -8.98
CA ASP A 124 7.56 3.12 -8.99
C ASP A 124 7.90 2.31 -7.72
N LEU A 125 6.94 2.16 -6.80
CA LEU A 125 7.04 1.43 -5.53
C LEU A 125 8.14 1.96 -4.60
N ARG A 126 8.54 3.21 -4.73
CA ARG A 126 9.62 3.83 -3.97
C ARG A 126 9.17 4.85 -2.96
N GLU A 127 8.00 5.43 -3.15
CA GLU A 127 7.43 6.41 -2.25
C GLU A 127 6.08 5.94 -1.73
N ILE A 128 5.81 6.24 -0.48
CA ILE A 128 4.53 6.02 0.21
C ILE A 128 4.04 7.39 0.65
N ARG A 129 2.83 7.74 0.31
CA ARG A 129 2.13 8.90 0.85
C ARG A 129 1.14 8.45 1.88
N MET A 130 1.09 9.11 3.03
CA MET A 130 0.30 8.64 4.16
C MET A 130 -0.36 9.75 4.93
N ILE A 131 -1.43 9.37 5.61
CA ILE A 131 -2.13 10.20 6.58
C ILE A 131 -2.33 9.39 7.86
N VAL A 132 -2.23 10.05 9.02
CA VAL A 132 -2.71 9.45 10.28
C VAL A 132 -4.23 9.35 10.22
N SER A 133 -4.78 8.17 10.46
CA SER A 133 -6.23 7.90 10.40
C SER A 133 -6.89 7.89 11.77
N ASP A 134 -6.12 8.01 12.87
CA ASP A 134 -6.68 8.15 14.20
C ASP A 134 -7.38 9.50 14.39
N PRO A 135 -8.55 9.51 15.09
CA PRO A 135 -9.18 10.74 15.51
C PRO A 135 -8.24 11.60 16.37
N GLY A 136 -8.29 12.91 16.18
CA GLY A 136 -7.49 13.86 16.95
C GLY A 136 -6.15 14.22 16.32
N PHE A 137 -5.87 13.70 15.12
CA PHE A 137 -4.72 14.12 14.32
C PHE A 137 -5.16 14.69 12.96
N ALA A 138 -4.46 15.74 12.53
CA ALA A 138 -4.45 16.25 11.16
C ALA A 138 -3.01 16.21 10.67
N VAL A 139 -2.48 15.01 10.41
CA VAL A 139 -1.06 14.74 10.11
C VAL A 139 -0.95 13.94 8.83
N SER A 140 -0.11 14.38 7.92
CA SER A 140 0.20 13.68 6.68
C SER A 140 1.71 13.69 6.43
N GLY A 141 2.15 12.90 5.47
CA GLY A 141 3.55 12.89 5.07
C GLY A 141 3.90 11.81 4.06
N SER A 142 5.19 11.57 3.93
CA SER A 142 5.69 10.57 3.00
C SER A 142 6.82 9.72 3.58
N ALA A 143 7.03 8.57 2.95
CA ALA A 143 8.18 7.72 3.21
C ALA A 143 8.83 7.32 1.89
N ARG A 144 10.15 7.35 1.84
CA ARG A 144 10.92 6.99 0.66
C ARG A 144 11.84 5.81 0.94
N LYS A 145 11.86 4.86 -0.01
CA LYS A 145 12.71 3.67 0.06
C LYS A 145 14.18 4.08 0.06
N LEU A 146 14.92 3.58 1.03
CA LEU A 146 16.36 3.75 1.10
C LEU A 146 17.03 2.74 0.14
N SER A 147 17.99 3.22 -0.66
CA SER A 147 18.81 2.31 -1.47
C SER A 147 19.68 1.47 -0.54
N THR A 148 19.77 0.17 -0.82
CA THR A 148 20.69 -0.74 -0.12
C THR A 148 22.14 -0.57 -0.58
N ASP A 149 22.38 0.25 -1.60
CA ASP A 149 23.70 0.46 -2.22
C ASP A 149 24.51 1.58 -1.54
N ALA A 150 24.52 1.63 -0.22
CA ALA A 150 25.63 2.27 0.46
C ALA A 150 26.82 1.27 0.44
N LYS A 151 27.41 1.00 -0.72
CA LYS A 151 28.77 0.50 -0.78
C LYS A 151 29.63 1.54 -0.08
N SER A 152 30.15 1.17 1.10
CA SER A 152 31.26 1.84 1.75
C SER A 152 32.35 2.00 0.69
N LYS A 153 32.56 3.21 0.20
CA LYS A 153 33.82 3.57 -0.45
C LYS A 153 34.80 3.80 0.71
N GLU A 154 35.52 2.74 1.06
CA GLU A 154 36.86 2.86 1.65
C GLU A 154 37.82 3.36 0.59
#